data_495dc845c3053fb27fb2e50973717e1a
#
_entry.id   495dc845c3053fb27fb2e50973717e1a
#
_cell.length_a   1.000
_cell.length_b   1.000
_cell.length_c   1.000
_cell.angle_alpha   90.00
_cell.angle_beta   90.00
_cell.angle_gamma   90.00
#
_symmetry.space_group_name_H-M   'P 1'
#
loop_
_entity.id
_entity.type
_entity.pdbx_description
1 polymer ?
#
loop_
_entity_poly.entity_id
_entity_poly.type
_entity_poly.pdbx_seq_one_letter_code
_entity_poly.pdbx_strand_id
1 'polypeptide(L)'
;QTCALPILSLHSFEGNDGAQERERQYLEEVWSFAARAAAQGVIVALRLWNEGGAETRNGAIEAFLHEKCPGEWPEPRGGSFRLRDNLYLERAKKFDWPDLSAQERGTQFCYGLRDQLGVLADGTAVPCCLDHEGDIALGNLFTQPLSEILQSERACALREGFSRRCPSEELCRRCGFAARF
;
A
#
# COMPACT_ATOMS: atom_id res chain seq x y z
N GLN A 1 -17.52 -8.66 -12.32
CA GLN A 1 -17.23 -8.73 -10.87
C GLN A 1 -15.96 -7.94 -10.64
N THR A 2 -16.05 -6.79 -10.01
CA THR A 2 -14.91 -6.05 -9.49
C THR A 2 -14.33 -6.87 -8.33
N CYS A 3 -13.20 -7.54 -8.54
CA CYS A 3 -12.43 -8.15 -7.46
C CYS A 3 -11.77 -7.03 -6.65
N ALA A 4 -12.46 -6.53 -5.62
CA ALA A 4 -11.79 -5.73 -4.62
C ALA A 4 -10.93 -6.66 -3.75
N LEU A 5 -9.66 -6.32 -3.56
CA LEU A 5 -8.76 -6.93 -2.59
C LEU A 5 -8.62 -5.97 -1.40
N PRO A 6 -9.42 -6.11 -0.34
CA PRO A 6 -9.21 -5.33 0.88
C PRO A 6 -7.83 -5.59 1.47
N ILE A 7 -7.09 -4.50 1.69
CA ILE A 7 -5.76 -4.50 2.26
C ILE A 7 -5.82 -3.72 3.56
N LEU A 8 -5.47 -4.36 4.69
CA LEU A 8 -5.62 -3.81 6.03
C LEU A 8 -4.27 -3.80 6.74
N SER A 9 -3.77 -2.61 7.04
CA SER A 9 -2.49 -2.46 7.75
C SER A 9 -2.68 -2.65 9.25
N LEU A 10 -1.82 -3.47 9.87
CA LEU A 10 -1.87 -3.79 11.31
C LEU A 10 -0.79 -3.09 12.14
N HIS A 11 0.16 -2.40 11.50
CA HIS A 11 1.43 -1.96 12.07
C HIS A 11 1.48 -0.47 12.45
N SER A 12 0.33 0.21 12.60
CA SER A 12 0.32 1.68 12.74
C SER A 12 0.41 2.18 14.20
N PHE A 13 0.54 1.29 15.18
CA PHE A 13 0.38 1.65 16.60
C PHE A 13 1.61 2.24 17.28
N GLU A 14 2.81 2.01 16.74
CA GLU A 14 4.04 2.50 17.37
C GLU A 14 4.32 3.97 17.03
N GLY A 15 3.78 4.47 15.92
CA GLY A 15 3.98 5.83 15.44
C GLY A 15 2.87 6.82 15.80
N ASN A 16 1.80 6.37 16.49
CA ASN A 16 0.65 7.21 16.80
C ASN A 16 0.43 7.29 18.31
N ASP A 17 0.51 8.49 18.87
CA ASP A 17 0.27 8.75 20.29
C ASP A 17 -1.13 8.29 20.73
N GLY A 18 -1.20 7.55 21.85
CA GLY A 18 -2.45 7.02 22.40
C GLY A 18 -3.09 5.86 21.61
N ALA A 19 -2.47 5.38 20.55
CA ALA A 19 -3.01 4.29 19.74
C ALA A 19 -2.93 2.93 20.47
N GLN A 20 -1.96 2.73 21.36
CA GLN A 20 -1.74 1.45 22.06
C GLN A 20 -2.93 1.00 22.91
N GLU A 21 -3.64 1.93 23.54
CA GLU A 21 -4.84 1.63 24.34
C GLU A 21 -6.00 1.08 23.49
N ARG A 22 -6.03 1.43 22.19
CA ARG A 22 -7.07 1.00 21.25
C ARG A 22 -6.62 -0.13 20.32
N GLU A 23 -5.37 -0.59 20.44
CA GLU A 23 -4.82 -1.62 19.55
C GLU A 23 -5.67 -2.89 19.53
N ARG A 24 -6.01 -3.42 20.70
CA ARG A 24 -6.81 -4.67 20.79
C ARG A 24 -8.18 -4.49 20.16
N GLN A 25 -8.85 -3.37 20.42
CA GLN A 25 -10.16 -3.09 19.79
C GLN A 25 -10.04 -3.00 18.28
N TYR A 26 -9.05 -2.28 17.76
CA TYR A 26 -8.79 -2.19 16.32
C TYR A 26 -8.54 -3.56 15.68
N LEU A 27 -7.70 -4.37 16.31
CA LEU A 27 -7.40 -5.72 15.81
C LEU A 27 -8.66 -6.59 15.77
N GLU A 28 -9.55 -6.51 16.78
CA GLU A 28 -10.83 -7.22 16.79
C GLU A 28 -11.77 -6.75 15.67
N GLU A 29 -11.86 -5.46 15.43
CA GLU A 29 -12.69 -4.88 14.36
C GLU A 29 -12.18 -5.29 12.98
N VAL A 30 -10.87 -5.15 12.75
CA VAL A 30 -10.21 -5.57 11.50
C VAL A 30 -10.40 -7.07 11.27
N TRP A 31 -10.18 -7.89 12.31
CA TRP A 31 -10.38 -9.33 12.22
C TRP A 31 -11.84 -9.67 11.86
N SER A 32 -12.79 -9.05 12.55
CA SER A 32 -14.22 -9.28 12.31
C SER A 32 -14.61 -8.98 10.86
N PHE A 33 -14.11 -7.88 10.30
CA PHE A 33 -14.32 -7.54 8.89
C PHE A 33 -13.63 -8.56 7.97
N ALA A 34 -12.33 -8.79 8.17
CA ALA A 34 -11.51 -9.65 7.32
C ALA A 34 -12.06 -11.09 7.27
N ALA A 35 -12.45 -11.63 8.45
CA ALA A 35 -13.00 -12.96 8.58
C ALA A 35 -14.33 -13.13 7.83
N ARG A 36 -15.22 -12.13 7.90
CA ARG A 36 -16.51 -12.16 7.19
C ARG A 36 -16.32 -12.02 5.69
N ALA A 37 -15.46 -11.12 5.24
CA ALA A 37 -15.17 -10.93 3.83
C ALA A 37 -14.55 -12.19 3.21
N ALA A 38 -13.57 -12.81 3.89
CA ALA A 38 -12.95 -14.05 3.45
C ALA A 38 -13.96 -15.21 3.37
N ALA A 39 -14.87 -15.33 4.33
CA ALA A 39 -15.94 -16.34 4.30
C ALA A 39 -16.92 -16.17 3.13
N GLN A 40 -17.01 -14.97 2.56
CA GLN A 40 -17.79 -14.67 1.37
C GLN A 40 -17.00 -14.82 0.05
N GLY A 41 -15.80 -15.37 0.11
CA GLY A 41 -14.94 -15.58 -1.06
C GLY A 41 -14.12 -14.35 -1.48
N VAL A 42 -14.11 -13.28 -0.69
CA VAL A 42 -13.27 -12.11 -0.95
C VAL A 42 -11.86 -12.38 -0.42
N ILE A 43 -10.85 -12.22 -1.27
CA ILE A 43 -9.44 -12.33 -0.84
C ILE A 43 -9.11 -11.08 -0.01
N VAL A 44 -8.58 -11.28 1.20
CA VAL A 44 -8.20 -10.20 2.12
C VAL A 44 -6.73 -10.35 2.51
N ALA A 45 -5.98 -9.24 2.46
CA ALA A 45 -4.61 -9.16 2.92
C ALA A 45 -4.49 -8.29 4.18
N LEU A 46 -4.03 -8.88 5.27
CA LEU A 46 -3.55 -8.18 6.46
C LEU A 46 -2.06 -7.87 6.26
N ARG A 47 -1.58 -6.68 6.66
CA ARG A 47 -0.20 -6.27 6.40
C ARG A 47 0.58 -5.89 7.64
N LEU A 48 1.81 -6.41 7.71
CA LEU A 48 2.90 -5.96 8.57
C LEU A 48 4.08 -5.52 7.68
N TRP A 49 3.98 -4.32 7.10
CA TRP A 49 4.99 -3.76 6.20
C TRP A 49 5.93 -2.79 6.94
N ASN A 50 6.45 -3.23 8.06
CA ASN A 50 7.26 -2.43 8.98
C ASN A 50 8.58 -3.11 9.36
N GLU A 51 8.99 -4.20 8.72
CA GLU A 51 10.26 -4.88 8.99
C GLU A 51 11.44 -3.93 8.80
N GLY A 52 12.33 -3.88 9.79
CA GLY A 52 13.45 -2.94 9.86
C GLY A 52 13.04 -1.52 10.30
N GLY A 53 11.82 -1.33 10.77
CA GLY A 53 11.29 -0.08 11.33
C GLY A 53 10.72 -0.28 12.74
N ALA A 54 9.58 0.34 13.02
CA ALA A 54 8.84 0.18 14.26
C ALA A 54 8.07 -1.16 14.25
N GLU A 55 8.65 -2.23 14.77
CA GLU A 55 8.13 -3.61 14.72
C GLU A 55 8.02 -4.30 16.09
N THR A 56 8.18 -3.55 17.19
CA THR A 56 8.13 -4.12 18.55
C THR A 56 6.77 -4.72 18.89
N ARG A 57 5.69 -4.24 18.24
CA ARG A 57 4.33 -4.74 18.41
C ARG A 57 3.98 -5.95 17.56
N ASN A 58 4.78 -6.30 16.54
CA ASN A 58 4.47 -7.38 15.61
C ASN A 58 4.22 -8.71 16.32
N GLY A 59 5.04 -9.04 17.33
CA GLY A 59 4.85 -10.27 18.11
C GLY A 59 3.49 -10.33 18.82
N ALA A 60 3.01 -9.23 19.39
CA ALA A 60 1.70 -9.17 20.03
C ALA A 60 0.55 -9.27 19.01
N ILE A 61 0.71 -8.64 17.84
CA ILE A 61 -0.26 -8.73 16.74
C ILE A 61 -0.34 -10.16 16.21
N GLU A 62 0.79 -10.81 16.01
CA GLU A 62 0.83 -12.20 15.56
C GLU A 62 0.25 -13.17 16.60
N ALA A 63 0.53 -12.97 17.89
CA ALA A 63 -0.09 -13.74 18.95
C ALA A 63 -1.62 -13.61 18.91
N PHE A 64 -2.14 -12.41 18.71
CA PHE A 64 -3.57 -12.18 18.50
C PHE A 64 -4.10 -12.96 17.27
N LEU A 65 -3.39 -12.91 16.14
CA LEU A 65 -3.80 -13.66 14.95
C LEU A 65 -3.76 -15.17 15.17
N HIS A 66 -2.80 -15.69 15.93
CA HIS A 66 -2.75 -17.11 16.32
C HIS A 66 -3.88 -17.52 17.27
N GLU A 67 -4.36 -16.62 18.14
CA GLU A 67 -5.60 -16.89 18.91
C GLU A 67 -6.80 -17.10 17.98
N LYS A 68 -6.87 -16.34 16.87
CA LYS A 68 -7.99 -16.40 15.92
C LYS A 68 -7.85 -17.49 14.87
N CYS A 69 -6.63 -17.82 14.50
CA CYS A 69 -6.27 -18.86 13.52
C CYS A 69 -5.12 -19.73 14.09
N PRO A 70 -5.42 -20.68 14.98
CA PRO A 70 -4.41 -21.57 15.53
C PRO A 70 -3.83 -22.51 14.48
N GLY A 71 -2.56 -22.88 14.65
CA GLY A 71 -1.84 -23.80 13.77
C GLY A 71 -0.73 -23.13 12.97
N GLU A 72 -0.17 -23.87 12.03
CA GLU A 72 0.88 -23.39 11.14
C GLU A 72 0.27 -22.60 9.97
N TRP A 73 0.93 -21.54 9.57
CA TRP A 73 0.53 -20.74 8.42
C TRP A 73 1.47 -21.01 7.24
N PRO A 74 1.03 -21.76 6.22
CA PRO A 74 1.86 -22.01 5.05
C PRO A 74 2.17 -20.72 4.29
N GLU A 75 3.40 -20.61 3.82
CA GLU A 75 3.90 -19.49 3.03
C GLU A 75 3.94 -19.87 1.53
N PRO A 76 2.84 -19.66 0.77
CA PRO A 76 2.79 -20.00 -0.64
C PRO A 76 3.68 -19.09 -1.51
N ARG A 77 4.01 -17.89 -1.03
CA ARG A 77 4.89 -16.92 -1.68
C ARG A 77 5.65 -16.13 -0.62
N GLY A 78 6.89 -15.74 -0.92
CA GLY A 78 7.75 -15.01 0.01
C GLY A 78 7.04 -13.83 0.69
N GLY A 79 7.02 -13.84 2.03
CA GLY A 79 6.38 -12.83 2.86
C GLY A 79 4.85 -12.84 2.93
N SER A 80 4.17 -13.82 2.27
CA SER A 80 2.71 -13.95 2.30
C SER A 80 2.33 -15.28 2.95
N PHE A 81 1.74 -15.24 4.15
CA PHE A 81 1.31 -16.38 4.94
C PHE A 81 -0.20 -16.58 4.82
N ARG A 82 -0.64 -17.78 4.49
CA ARG A 82 -2.07 -18.09 4.43
C ARG A 82 -2.58 -18.44 5.83
N LEU A 83 -3.39 -17.54 6.42
CA LEU A 83 -4.02 -17.78 7.72
C LEU A 83 -5.17 -18.79 7.62
N ARG A 84 -5.99 -18.63 6.58
CA ARG A 84 -7.08 -19.52 6.17
C ARG A 84 -7.51 -19.21 4.73
N ASP A 85 -8.56 -19.85 4.23
CA ASP A 85 -9.05 -19.58 2.88
C ASP A 85 -9.39 -18.10 2.68
N ASN A 86 -8.87 -17.52 1.62
CA ASN A 86 -9.01 -16.12 1.23
C ASN A 86 -8.47 -15.08 2.21
N LEU A 87 -7.75 -15.49 3.29
CA LEU A 87 -7.19 -14.56 4.27
C LEU A 87 -5.69 -14.77 4.42
N TYR A 88 -4.92 -13.71 4.17
CA TYR A 88 -3.46 -13.73 4.14
C TYR A 88 -2.88 -12.69 5.09
N LEU A 89 -1.71 -13.00 5.67
CA LEU A 89 -0.83 -12.04 6.34
C LEU A 89 0.37 -11.79 5.43
N GLU A 90 0.61 -10.53 5.05
CA GLU A 90 1.76 -10.10 4.28
C GLU A 90 2.78 -9.41 5.17
N ARG A 91 4.04 -9.83 5.09
CA ARG A 91 5.18 -9.17 5.71
C ARG A 91 6.05 -8.54 4.65
N ALA A 92 6.56 -7.35 4.92
CA ALA A 92 7.53 -6.70 4.06
C ALA A 92 8.32 -5.62 4.82
N LYS A 93 9.48 -5.30 4.27
CA LYS A 93 10.31 -4.22 4.79
C LYS A 93 9.55 -2.88 4.77
N LYS A 94 9.80 -2.07 5.78
CA LYS A 94 9.39 -0.66 5.77
C LYS A 94 9.96 0.02 4.54
N PHE A 95 9.23 0.97 4.01
CA PHE A 95 9.73 1.91 2.99
C PHE A 95 9.45 3.34 3.45
N ASP A 96 10.25 4.26 2.96
CA ASP A 96 10.00 5.68 3.20
C ASP A 96 9.01 6.20 2.17
N TRP A 97 8.01 6.92 2.64
CA TRP A 97 7.06 7.60 1.76
C TRP A 97 7.80 8.61 0.88
N PRO A 98 7.30 8.88 -0.32
CA PRO A 98 7.86 9.94 -1.14
C PRO A 98 7.76 11.28 -0.41
N ASP A 99 8.83 12.04 -0.40
CA ASP A 99 8.95 13.31 0.30
C ASP A 99 9.90 14.22 -0.48
N LEU A 100 9.44 15.41 -0.87
CA LEU A 100 10.22 16.39 -1.61
C LEU A 100 11.46 16.88 -0.84
N SER A 101 11.48 16.75 0.49
CA SER A 101 12.64 17.08 1.32
C SER A 101 13.67 15.94 1.40
N ALA A 102 13.31 14.71 1.02
CA ALA A 102 14.20 13.56 1.06
C ALA A 102 15.27 13.64 -0.06
N GLN A 103 16.35 12.88 0.09
CA GLN A 103 17.38 12.77 -0.95
C GLN A 103 16.87 11.98 -2.16
N GLU A 104 17.31 12.34 -3.34
CA GLU A 104 17.07 11.57 -4.55
C GLU A 104 17.75 10.19 -4.49
N ARG A 105 17.07 9.18 -4.99
CA ARG A 105 17.49 7.77 -4.89
C ARG A 105 18.10 7.21 -6.18
N GLY A 106 18.37 8.08 -7.17
CA GLY A 106 18.98 7.69 -8.43
C GLY A 106 18.01 7.02 -9.41
N THR A 107 18.48 6.01 -10.15
CA THR A 107 17.69 5.32 -11.16
C THR A 107 16.64 4.41 -10.52
N GLN A 108 15.37 4.60 -10.87
CA GLN A 108 14.25 3.85 -10.32
C GLN A 108 13.26 3.41 -11.39
N PHE A 109 12.79 2.16 -11.27
CA PHE A 109 11.65 1.67 -12.01
C PHE A 109 10.39 1.77 -11.12
N CYS A 110 9.22 1.98 -11.71
CA CYS A 110 7.96 1.99 -10.98
C CYS A 110 6.80 1.55 -11.88
N TYR A 111 5.80 0.94 -11.26
CA TYR A 111 4.55 0.54 -11.92
C TYR A 111 3.47 1.63 -11.93
N GLY A 112 3.77 2.84 -11.46
CA GLY A 112 2.87 4.00 -11.52
C GLY A 112 2.37 4.27 -12.93
N LEU A 113 1.09 4.55 -13.09
CA LEU A 113 0.39 4.75 -14.38
C LEU A 113 0.42 3.57 -15.35
N ARG A 114 1.07 2.45 -15.00
CA ARG A 114 1.00 1.21 -15.74
C ARG A 114 0.00 0.24 -15.09
N ASP A 115 0.17 -0.03 -13.80
CA ASP A 115 -0.60 -1.01 -13.06
C ASP A 115 -1.41 -0.36 -11.92
N GLN A 116 -1.23 0.92 -11.67
CA GLN A 116 -1.93 1.67 -10.62
C GLN A 116 -2.10 3.14 -10.99
N LEU A 117 -3.15 3.74 -10.43
CA LEU A 117 -3.49 5.15 -10.48
C LEU A 117 -4.13 5.51 -9.13
N GLY A 118 -3.87 6.68 -8.62
CA GLY A 118 -4.58 7.23 -7.47
C GLY A 118 -5.61 8.27 -7.90
N VAL A 119 -6.70 8.38 -7.14
CA VAL A 119 -7.69 9.46 -7.28
C VAL A 119 -7.96 10.02 -5.90
N LEU A 120 -7.74 11.30 -5.73
CA LEU A 120 -8.00 12.01 -4.47
C LEU A 120 -9.49 12.34 -4.33
N ALA A 121 -9.90 12.73 -3.13
CA ALA A 121 -11.32 12.98 -2.83
C ALA A 121 -11.94 14.11 -3.66
N ASP A 122 -11.14 15.07 -4.11
CA ASP A 122 -11.53 16.18 -4.99
C ASP A 122 -11.54 15.82 -6.48
N GLY A 123 -11.31 14.54 -6.82
CA GLY A 123 -11.24 14.03 -8.19
C GLY A 123 -9.88 14.18 -8.86
N THR A 124 -8.86 14.71 -8.18
CA THR A 124 -7.51 14.82 -8.73
C THR A 124 -6.90 13.45 -8.99
N ALA A 125 -6.48 13.19 -10.22
CA ALA A 125 -5.78 11.97 -10.60
C ALA A 125 -4.27 12.14 -10.36
N VAL A 126 -3.67 11.14 -9.69
CA VAL A 126 -2.26 11.10 -9.31
C VAL A 126 -1.62 9.78 -9.76
N PRO A 127 -0.28 9.67 -9.90
CA PRO A 127 0.36 8.47 -10.46
C PRO A 127 0.16 7.20 -9.62
N CYS A 128 0.00 7.35 -8.31
CA CYS A 128 -0.17 6.24 -7.37
C CYS A 128 -0.73 6.73 -6.03
N CYS A 129 -1.11 5.80 -5.15
CA CYS A 129 -1.66 6.12 -3.83
C CYS A 129 -0.65 6.73 -2.84
N LEU A 130 0.64 6.78 -3.16
CA LEU A 130 1.65 7.39 -2.30
C LEU A 130 1.76 8.91 -2.50
N ASP A 131 1.24 9.43 -3.60
CA ASP A 131 1.10 10.87 -3.85
C ASP A 131 -0.24 11.36 -3.27
N HIS A 132 -0.32 11.33 -1.94
CA HIS A 132 -1.55 11.65 -1.22
C HIS A 132 -1.84 13.15 -1.10
N GLU A 133 -0.81 13.99 -1.27
CA GLU A 133 -0.95 15.45 -1.31
C GLU A 133 -1.29 15.98 -2.71
N GLY A 134 -1.14 15.15 -3.76
CA GLY A 134 -1.42 15.57 -5.13
C GLY A 134 -0.32 16.42 -5.77
N ASP A 135 0.92 16.25 -5.33
CA ASP A 135 2.08 16.95 -5.90
C ASP A 135 2.22 16.72 -7.40
N ILE A 136 1.82 15.55 -7.87
CA ILE A 136 1.84 15.18 -9.28
C ILE A 136 0.40 15.08 -9.81
N ALA A 137 -0.34 16.18 -9.73
CA ALA A 137 -1.67 16.25 -10.32
C ALA A 137 -1.59 16.07 -11.85
N LEU A 138 -2.24 15.03 -12.37
CA LEU A 138 -2.28 14.69 -13.79
C LEU A 138 -3.51 15.28 -14.50
N GLY A 139 -4.54 15.59 -13.75
CA GLY A 139 -5.82 16.12 -14.20
C GLY A 139 -6.91 15.85 -13.17
N ASN A 140 -8.17 16.12 -13.49
CA ASN A 140 -9.28 15.93 -12.56
C ASN A 140 -10.45 15.23 -13.24
N LEU A 141 -10.89 14.11 -12.67
CA LEU A 141 -11.94 13.26 -13.21
C LEU A 141 -13.33 13.88 -13.19
N PHE A 142 -13.54 14.98 -12.45
CA PHE A 142 -14.80 15.72 -12.49
C PHE A 142 -14.90 16.66 -13.69
N THR A 143 -13.77 16.96 -14.35
CA THR A 143 -13.71 17.92 -15.45
C THR A 143 -13.26 17.32 -16.78
N GLN A 144 -12.60 16.14 -16.77
CA GLN A 144 -12.09 15.50 -17.98
C GLN A 144 -12.09 13.97 -17.87
N PRO A 145 -12.23 13.23 -18.97
CA PRO A 145 -12.24 11.78 -18.96
C PRO A 145 -10.85 11.22 -18.64
N LEU A 146 -10.82 10.05 -17.97
CA LEU A 146 -9.57 9.36 -17.61
C LEU A 146 -8.64 9.14 -18.82
N SER A 147 -9.19 8.84 -19.99
CA SER A 147 -8.41 8.62 -21.21
C SER A 147 -7.57 9.84 -21.60
N GLU A 148 -8.11 11.05 -21.45
CA GLU A 148 -7.38 12.29 -21.73
C GLU A 148 -6.29 12.54 -20.68
N ILE A 149 -6.60 12.32 -19.40
CA ILE A 149 -5.64 12.43 -18.31
C ILE A 149 -4.43 11.51 -18.56
N LEU A 150 -4.69 10.24 -18.91
CA LEU A 150 -3.65 9.26 -19.17
C LEU A 150 -2.85 9.53 -20.46
N GLN A 151 -3.39 10.30 -21.39
CA GLN A 151 -2.71 10.72 -22.63
C GLN A 151 -2.05 12.09 -22.52
N SER A 152 -2.19 12.78 -21.38
CA SER A 152 -1.53 14.06 -21.15
C SER A 152 -0.01 13.94 -21.28
N GLU A 153 0.64 15.04 -21.69
CA GLU A 153 2.10 15.09 -21.82
C GLU A 153 2.80 14.68 -20.52
N ARG A 154 2.31 15.14 -19.37
CA ARG A 154 2.85 14.80 -18.05
C ARG A 154 2.74 13.30 -17.74
N ALA A 155 1.57 12.71 -18.00
CA ALA A 155 1.36 11.27 -17.77
C ALA A 155 2.21 10.40 -18.70
N CYS A 156 2.37 10.81 -19.96
CA CYS A 156 3.22 10.13 -20.93
C CYS A 156 4.70 10.22 -20.53
N ALA A 157 5.19 11.40 -20.17
CA ALA A 157 6.55 11.61 -19.71
C ALA A 157 6.89 10.78 -18.46
N LEU A 158 5.93 10.65 -17.54
CA LEU A 158 6.09 9.86 -16.32
C LEU A 158 6.24 8.36 -16.65
N ARG A 159 5.36 7.80 -17.48
CA ARG A 159 5.45 6.39 -17.91
C ARG A 159 6.76 6.09 -18.66
N GLU A 160 7.15 6.99 -19.54
CA GLU A 160 8.40 6.87 -20.28
C GLU A 160 9.61 6.96 -19.34
N GLY A 161 9.58 7.91 -18.40
CA GLY A 161 10.60 8.07 -17.37
C GLY A 161 10.77 6.79 -16.53
N PHE A 162 9.69 6.17 -16.08
CA PHE A 162 9.75 4.89 -15.35
C PHE A 162 10.33 3.76 -16.22
N SER A 163 9.93 3.66 -17.48
CA SER A 163 10.46 2.66 -18.40
C SER A 163 11.97 2.78 -18.63
N ARG A 164 12.48 4.01 -18.61
CA ARG A 164 13.91 4.33 -18.74
C ARG A 164 14.65 4.35 -17.40
N ARG A 165 13.99 4.04 -16.28
CA ARG A 165 14.52 4.15 -14.92
C ARG A 165 14.98 5.57 -14.55
N CYS A 166 14.40 6.57 -15.16
CA CYS A 166 14.68 7.99 -14.92
C CYS A 166 13.34 8.73 -14.75
N PRO A 167 12.72 8.69 -13.56
CA PRO A 167 11.44 9.33 -13.31
C PRO A 167 11.48 10.84 -13.63
N SER A 168 10.51 11.33 -14.39
CA SER A 168 10.40 12.74 -14.74
C SER A 168 10.06 13.64 -13.55
N GLU A 169 9.32 13.10 -12.58
CA GLU A 169 8.84 13.85 -11.42
C GLU A 169 9.80 13.77 -10.24
N GLU A 170 10.00 14.91 -9.56
CA GLU A 170 10.91 15.02 -8.42
C GLU A 170 10.47 14.13 -7.26
N LEU A 171 9.19 14.11 -6.92
CA LEU A 171 8.65 13.27 -5.88
C LEU A 171 8.95 11.77 -6.14
N CYS A 172 8.81 11.35 -7.40
CA CYS A 172 9.10 9.97 -7.79
C CYS A 172 10.59 9.61 -7.66
N ARG A 173 11.49 10.55 -7.92
CA ARG A 173 12.94 10.35 -7.73
C ARG A 173 13.34 10.18 -6.26
N ARG A 174 12.48 10.59 -5.32
CA ARG A 174 12.69 10.53 -3.86
C ARG A 174 11.90 9.42 -3.19
N CYS A 175 11.12 8.64 -3.96
CA CYS A 175 10.23 7.60 -3.45
C CYS A 175 10.99 6.37 -2.95
N GLY A 176 10.84 6.03 -1.66
CA GLY A 176 11.44 4.83 -1.08
C GLY A 176 10.73 3.52 -1.52
N PHE A 177 9.47 3.59 -1.91
CA PHE A 177 8.73 2.41 -2.38
C PHE A 177 9.26 1.88 -3.71
N ALA A 178 9.74 2.75 -4.60
CA ALA A 178 10.30 2.35 -5.89
C ALA A 178 11.60 1.50 -5.75
N ALA A 179 12.27 1.54 -4.60
CA ALA A 179 13.44 0.69 -4.33
C ALA A 179 13.10 -0.81 -4.16
N ARG A 180 11.81 -1.18 -4.22
CA ARG A 180 11.34 -2.58 -4.14
C ARG A 180 11.32 -3.30 -5.50
N PHE A 181 11.56 -2.57 -6.59
CA PHE A 181 11.47 -3.09 -7.96
C PHE A 181 12.87 -3.18 -8.68
#